data_2a7e8558a2299c6fc6c828cc3781d464
#
_entry.id   2a7e8558a2299c6fc6c828cc3781d464
#
_cell.length_a   1.000
_cell.length_b   1.000
_cell.length_c   1.000
_cell.angle_alpha   90.00
_cell.angle_beta   90.00
_cell.angle_gamma   90.00
#
_symmetry.space_group_name_H-M   'P 1'
#
loop_
_entity.id
_entity.type
_entity.pdbx_description
1 polymer ?
#
loop_
_entity_poly.entity_id
_entity_poly.type
_entity_poly.pdbx_seq_one_letter_code
_entity_poly.pdbx_strand_id
1 'polypeptide(L)'
;MSKVKADKKTAENPNLITLETPVKRGDEVIKTLTFTKPNAGTLRGVSLADVASSDVNALIKVLPRMTYPALTEAEIIRLELPDMMTLAAKVIGFLAPASAD
;
A
#
# COMPACT_ATOMS: atom_id res chain seq x y z
N MET A 1 -12.18 -8.17 -27.10
CA MET A 1 -11.84 -8.33 -26.57
C MET A 1 -10.95 -7.87 -26.20
N SER A 2 -10.52 -7.34 -26.21
CA SER A 2 -9.55 -7.08 -25.73
C SER A 2 -9.53 -6.11 -24.86
N LYS A 3 -10.15 -5.19 -24.86
CA LYS A 3 -10.29 -4.33 -23.98
C LYS A 3 -10.24 -4.87 -22.76
N VAL A 4 -10.78 -5.71 -22.76
CA VAL A 4 -10.75 -6.47 -21.63
C VAL A 4 -9.40 -6.72 -21.15
N LYS A 5 -8.45 -6.59 -21.99
CA LYS A 5 -7.15 -6.78 -21.60
C LYS A 5 -6.70 -5.91 -20.53
N ALA A 6 -7.02 -4.67 -20.60
CA ALA A 6 -6.62 -3.77 -19.56
C ALA A 6 -7.22 -4.17 -18.26
N ASP A 7 -8.44 -4.57 -18.28
CA ASP A 7 -9.07 -4.99 -17.08
C ASP A 7 -8.42 -6.21 -16.51
N LYS A 8 -8.02 -7.07 -17.37
CA LYS A 8 -7.38 -8.24 -16.93
C LYS A 8 -6.09 -7.95 -16.27
N LYS A 9 -5.37 -7.01 -16.79
CA LYS A 9 -4.15 -6.65 -16.18
C LYS A 9 -4.34 -6.17 -14.82
N THR A 10 -5.31 -5.35 -14.61
CA THR A 10 -5.61 -4.87 -13.30
C THR A 10 -5.95 -6.02 -12.40
N ALA A 11 -6.73 -6.93 -12.89
CA ALA A 11 -7.11 -8.06 -12.09
C ALA A 11 -5.93 -8.94 -11.79
N GLU A 12 -5.00 -9.01 -12.72
CA GLU A 12 -3.83 -9.84 -12.53
C GLU A 12 -2.82 -9.25 -11.56
N ASN A 13 -3.02 -8.00 -11.18
CA ASN A 13 -2.09 -7.39 -10.25
C ASN A 13 -2.83 -6.95 -9.01
N PRO A 14 -3.09 -7.90 -8.12
CA PRO A 14 -3.85 -7.59 -6.90
C PRO A 14 -3.11 -6.62 -5.99
N ASN A 15 -1.84 -6.38 -6.26
CA ASN A 15 -1.06 -5.47 -5.44
C ASN A 15 -1.09 -4.04 -5.94
N LEU A 16 -1.86 -3.77 -7.00
CA LEU A 16 -1.98 -2.44 -7.52
C LEU A 16 -3.12 -1.72 -6.84
N ILE A 17 -2.84 -0.56 -6.29
CA ILE A 17 -3.85 0.24 -5.60
C ILE A 17 -3.98 1.57 -6.32
N THR A 18 -5.21 1.99 -6.59
CA THR A 18 -5.47 3.29 -7.18
C THR A 18 -5.91 4.23 -6.08
N LEU A 19 -5.22 5.34 -5.94
CA LEU A 19 -5.56 6.32 -4.91
C LEU A 19 -6.74 7.17 -5.36
N GLU A 20 -7.65 7.46 -4.44
CA GLU A 20 -8.76 8.34 -4.76
C GLU A 20 -8.27 9.77 -4.85
N THR A 21 -7.30 10.12 -4.02
CA THR A 21 -6.71 11.43 -4.05
C THR A 21 -5.23 11.26 -4.39
N PRO A 22 -4.85 11.52 -5.63
CA PRO A 22 -3.45 11.28 -6.04
C PRO A 22 -2.47 12.10 -5.24
N VAL A 23 -1.28 11.57 -5.07
CA VAL A 23 -0.21 12.25 -4.36
C VAL A 23 0.54 13.11 -5.36
N LYS A 24 0.73 14.36 -5.04
CA LYS A 24 1.48 15.25 -5.90
C LYS A 24 2.91 15.35 -5.41
N ARG A 25 3.82 15.18 -6.34
CA ARG A 25 5.23 15.24 -6.02
C ARG A 25 5.88 16.12 -7.09
N GLY A 26 6.01 17.41 -6.80
CA GLY A 26 6.50 18.33 -7.81
C GLY A 26 5.54 18.36 -8.97
N ASP A 27 6.04 18.08 -10.15
CA ASP A 27 5.21 18.05 -11.34
C ASP A 27 4.60 16.68 -11.57
N GLU A 28 4.99 15.70 -10.77
CA GLU A 28 4.45 14.37 -10.92
C GLU A 28 3.20 14.17 -10.10
N VAL A 29 2.33 13.32 -10.62
CA VAL A 29 1.13 12.96 -9.90
C VAL A 29 1.14 11.44 -9.78
N ILE A 30 1.11 10.94 -8.56
CA ILE A 30 1.12 9.51 -8.32
C ILE A 30 -0.31 9.07 -8.06
N LYS A 31 -0.89 8.37 -9.02
CA LYS A 31 -2.27 7.90 -8.91
C LYS A 31 -2.37 6.47 -8.45
N THR A 32 -1.35 5.68 -8.76
CA THR A 32 -1.39 4.27 -8.42
C THR A 32 -0.12 3.88 -7.71
N LEU A 33 -0.25 2.91 -6.84
CA LEU A 33 0.88 2.36 -6.11
C LEU A 33 0.87 0.86 -6.28
N THR A 34 2.06 0.29 -6.42
CA THR A 34 2.18 -1.15 -6.42
C THR A 34 2.80 -1.54 -5.08
N PHE A 35 2.17 -2.48 -4.40
CA PHE A 35 2.71 -2.96 -3.13
C PHE A 35 3.69 -4.09 -3.40
N THR A 36 4.80 -4.08 -2.67
CA THR A 36 5.72 -5.21 -2.73
C THR A 36 5.43 -6.07 -1.52
N LYS A 37 5.55 -7.37 -1.72
CA LYS A 37 5.26 -8.29 -0.64
C LYS A 37 6.30 -8.12 0.46
N PRO A 38 5.86 -7.88 1.69
CA PRO A 38 6.82 -7.64 2.78
C PRO A 38 7.43 -8.94 3.28
N ASN A 39 8.58 -8.79 3.89
CA ASN A 39 9.19 -9.90 4.61
C ASN A 39 9.60 -9.36 5.97
N ALA A 40 10.24 -10.18 6.76
CA ALA A 40 10.60 -9.76 8.11
C ALA A 40 11.48 -8.51 8.10
N GLY A 41 12.35 -8.38 7.13
CA GLY A 41 13.21 -7.22 7.05
C GLY A 41 12.45 -5.94 6.78
N THR A 42 11.34 -6.04 6.06
CA THR A 42 10.51 -4.89 5.77
C THR A 42 9.98 -4.26 7.06
N LEU A 43 9.74 -5.08 8.05
CA LEU A 43 9.14 -4.61 9.30
C LEU A 43 10.14 -4.35 10.42
N ARG A 44 11.43 -4.33 10.07
CA ARG A 44 12.44 -4.07 11.09
C ARG A 44 12.16 -2.75 11.80
N GLY A 45 12.28 -2.79 13.11
CA GLY A 45 12.10 -1.58 13.90
C GLY A 45 10.65 -1.21 14.12
N VAL A 46 9.72 -2.05 13.68
CA VAL A 46 8.30 -1.77 13.82
C VAL A 46 7.65 -2.98 14.48
N SER A 47 6.74 -2.72 15.40
CA SER A 47 6.05 -3.80 16.11
C SER A 47 5.03 -4.46 15.18
N LEU A 48 5.07 -5.78 15.09
CA LEU A 48 4.09 -6.51 14.32
C LEU A 48 2.69 -6.29 14.86
N ALA A 49 2.57 -6.22 16.18
CA ALA A 49 1.27 -5.99 16.78
C ALA A 49 0.70 -4.64 16.36
N ASP A 50 1.56 -3.64 16.29
CA ASP A 50 1.11 -2.32 15.88
C ASP A 50 0.67 -2.32 14.44
N VAL A 51 1.42 -3.00 13.57
CA VAL A 51 1.03 -3.07 12.17
C VAL A 51 -0.28 -3.83 12.03
N ALA A 52 -0.41 -4.92 12.76
CA ALA A 52 -1.61 -5.75 12.67
C ALA A 52 -2.84 -5.00 13.17
N SER A 53 -2.67 -4.07 14.08
CA SER A 53 -3.79 -3.28 14.57
C SER A 53 -3.99 -1.99 13.79
N SER A 54 -3.24 -1.84 12.69
CA SER A 54 -3.33 -0.65 11.83
C SER A 54 -2.96 0.64 12.56
N ASP A 55 -1.97 0.54 13.44
CA ASP A 55 -1.48 1.73 14.11
C ASP A 55 -0.92 2.70 13.07
N VAL A 56 -1.38 3.93 13.10
CA VAL A 56 -0.99 4.90 12.08
C VAL A 56 0.51 5.15 12.07
N ASN A 57 1.12 5.27 13.24
CA ASN A 57 2.56 5.50 13.28
C ASN A 57 3.33 4.34 12.67
N ALA A 58 2.88 3.13 12.91
CA ALA A 58 3.54 1.96 12.33
C ALA A 58 3.38 1.97 10.82
N LEU A 59 2.18 2.32 10.34
CA LEU A 59 1.94 2.36 8.90
C LEU A 59 2.78 3.43 8.23
N ILE A 60 2.95 4.57 8.87
CA ILE A 60 3.77 5.63 8.31
C ILE A 60 5.19 5.14 8.09
N LYS A 61 5.66 4.25 8.95
CA LYS A 61 7.01 3.73 8.82
C LYS A 61 7.14 2.62 7.79
N VAL A 62 6.15 1.76 7.68
CA VAL A 62 6.28 0.62 6.77
C VAL A 62 5.81 0.89 5.35
N LEU A 63 4.83 1.76 5.17
CA LEU A 63 4.32 1.99 3.82
C LEU A 63 5.40 2.45 2.84
N PRO A 64 6.33 3.34 3.24
CA PRO A 64 7.39 3.72 2.30
C PRO A 64 8.24 2.54 1.86
N ARG A 65 8.30 1.50 2.67
CA ARG A 65 9.14 0.35 2.35
C ARG A 65 8.42 -0.67 1.48
N MET A 66 7.11 -0.54 1.35
CA MET A 66 6.29 -1.51 0.66
C MET A 66 5.65 -1.00 -0.61
N THR A 67 5.79 0.28 -0.93
CA THR A 67 5.10 0.86 -2.07
C THR A 67 6.07 1.25 -3.17
N TYR A 68 5.57 1.20 -4.39
CA TYR A 68 6.34 1.66 -5.53
C TYR A 68 5.38 2.44 -6.44
N PRO A 69 5.66 3.68 -6.76
CA PRO A 69 6.83 4.45 -6.32
C PRO A 69 6.81 4.60 -4.80
N ALA A 70 7.98 4.58 -4.18
CA ALA A 70 8.05 4.66 -2.73
C ALA A 70 7.56 6.01 -2.25
N LEU A 71 6.56 5.99 -1.38
CA LEU A 71 6.07 7.22 -0.79
C LEU A 71 6.97 7.58 0.39
N THR A 72 7.08 8.87 0.67
CA THR A 72 7.81 9.28 1.84
C THR A 72 6.86 9.30 3.02
N GLU A 73 7.42 9.35 4.23
CA GLU A 73 6.58 9.42 5.42
C GLU A 73 5.72 10.67 5.39
N ALA A 74 6.29 11.78 4.92
CA ALA A 74 5.53 13.03 4.83
C ALA A 74 4.34 12.89 3.88
N GLU A 75 4.53 12.19 2.78
CA GLU A 75 3.43 11.98 1.85
C GLU A 75 2.34 11.12 2.45
N ILE A 76 2.73 10.12 3.22
CA ILE A 76 1.74 9.25 3.84
C ILE A 76 0.96 9.99 4.90
N ILE A 77 1.61 10.86 5.65
CA ILE A 77 0.93 11.66 6.65
C ILE A 77 -0.15 12.53 6.02
N ARG A 78 0.04 12.94 4.79
CA ARG A 78 -0.91 13.78 4.11
C ARG A 78 -2.01 13.04 3.37
N LEU A 79 -1.99 11.73 3.37
CA LEU A 79 -3.03 10.97 2.68
C LEU A 79 -4.40 11.25 3.28
N GLU A 80 -5.40 11.25 2.40
CA GLU A 80 -6.77 11.34 2.88
C GLU A 80 -7.13 10.02 3.53
N LEU A 81 -8.03 10.07 4.49
CA LEU A 81 -8.37 8.87 5.24
C LEU A 81 -8.84 7.70 4.39
N PRO A 82 -9.69 7.91 3.38
CA PRO A 82 -10.11 6.76 2.57
C PRO A 82 -8.93 6.05 1.93
N ASP A 83 -7.94 6.80 1.45
CA ASP A 83 -6.78 6.18 0.86
C ASP A 83 -5.94 5.49 1.91
N MET A 84 -5.77 6.14 3.06
CA MET A 84 -5.00 5.52 4.14
C MET A 84 -5.64 4.22 4.57
N MET A 85 -6.96 4.17 4.66
CA MET A 85 -7.64 2.96 5.05
C MET A 85 -7.48 1.86 4.02
N THR A 86 -7.49 2.23 2.74
CA THR A 86 -7.27 1.25 1.69
C THR A 86 -5.87 0.66 1.78
N LEU A 87 -4.88 1.51 2.01
CA LEU A 87 -3.52 1.03 2.13
C LEU A 87 -3.34 0.19 3.38
N ALA A 88 -3.97 0.58 4.48
CA ALA A 88 -3.88 -0.19 5.71
C ALA A 88 -4.48 -1.58 5.52
N ALA A 89 -5.61 -1.66 4.85
CA ALA A 89 -6.24 -2.94 4.60
C ALA A 89 -5.33 -3.84 3.76
N LYS A 90 -4.62 -3.24 2.82
CA LYS A 90 -3.72 -4.01 1.98
C LYS A 90 -2.57 -4.57 2.81
N VAL A 91 -2.03 -3.76 3.70
CA VAL A 91 -0.94 -4.21 4.57
C VAL A 91 -1.42 -5.36 5.44
N ILE A 92 -2.60 -5.23 6.03
CA ILE A 92 -3.15 -6.28 6.87
C ILE A 92 -3.32 -7.56 6.05
N GLY A 93 -3.75 -7.42 4.81
CA GLY A 93 -3.91 -8.58 3.94
C GLY A 93 -2.62 -9.36 3.75
N PHE A 94 -1.49 -8.66 3.72
CA PHE A 94 -0.21 -9.34 3.58
C PHE A 94 0.17 -10.08 4.85
N LEU A 95 -0.34 -9.66 5.99
CA LEU A 95 -0.02 -10.31 7.25
C LEU A 95 -0.88 -11.53 7.50
N ALA A 96 -2.00 -11.63 6.80
CA ALA A 96 -2.90 -12.75 7.01
C ALA A 96 -2.27 -14.03 6.47
N PRO A 97 -2.47 -15.14 7.17
CA PRO A 97 -1.90 -16.41 6.72
C PRO A 97 -2.51 -16.83 5.40
N ALA A 98 -1.69 -17.34 4.52
CA ALA A 98 -2.19 -17.82 3.25
C ALA A 98 -3.18 -18.94 3.46
N SER A 99 -2.98 -19.69 4.50
CA SER A 99 -3.85 -20.80 4.74
C SER A 99 -5.25 -20.38 5.12
N ALA A 100 -5.44 -19.12 5.28
CA ALA A 100 -6.78 -18.64 5.58
C ALA A 100 -7.73 -18.97 4.46
N ASP A 101 -7.21 -19.21 3.29
CA ASP A 101 -8.10 -19.52 2.19
C ASP A 101 -8.51 -20.97 2.14
#